data_d64a9c2dfed9e3296014b7ca90d21c7c
#
_entry.id   d64a9c2dfed9e3296014b7ca90d21c7c
#
_cell.length_a   1.000
_cell.length_b   1.000
_cell.length_c   1.000
_cell.angle_alpha   90.00
_cell.angle_beta   90.00
_cell.angle_gamma   90.00
#
_symmetry.space_group_name_H-M   'P 1'
#
loop_
_entity.id
_entity.type
_entity.pdbx_description
1 polymer ?
#
loop_
_entity_poly.entity_id
_entity_poly.type
_entity_poly.pdbx_seq_one_letter_code
_entity_poly.pdbx_strand_id
1 'polypeptide(L)'
;MTGWQKQNYLTWKPVKEDIGTSTIYVYIRDGEHAGPGGYDAQASLSYTIAEAIPIISSLTPSLPSPQPPGLEIELICTATDADGNELLYKFLHQPPGASYWKDLSGWQSRNWTSWKPTLADSGTNGLKVQVIDGKHAEKGGYDATTTISYTIAP
;
A
#
# COMPACT_ATOMS: atom_id res chain seq x y z
N MET A 1 18.65 -15.11 15.95
CA MET A 1 19.83 -14.46 15.32
C MET A 1 21.01 -15.42 15.33
N THR A 2 22.27 -15.00 15.21
CA THR A 2 23.42 -15.91 15.10
C THR A 2 23.96 -16.34 16.45
N GLY A 3 24.67 -17.47 16.51
CA GLY A 3 25.56 -17.81 17.61
C GLY A 3 26.90 -17.08 17.50
N TRP A 4 27.91 -17.54 18.26
CA TRP A 4 29.27 -17.00 18.21
C TRP A 4 29.90 -17.24 16.83
N GLN A 5 30.47 -16.18 16.25
CA GLN A 5 31.11 -16.21 14.93
C GLN A 5 32.34 -15.30 14.90
N LYS A 6 33.25 -15.56 13.96
CA LYS A 6 34.45 -14.70 13.76
C LYS A 6 34.16 -13.46 12.88
N GLN A 7 33.06 -13.49 12.14
CA GLN A 7 32.64 -12.38 11.27
C GLN A 7 32.10 -11.23 12.14
N ASN A 8 32.46 -10.01 11.77
CA ASN A 8 32.05 -8.79 12.45
C ASN A 8 30.79 -8.13 11.87
N TYR A 9 30.04 -8.85 11.05
CA TYR A 9 28.79 -8.39 10.45
C TYR A 9 27.73 -9.48 10.48
N LEU A 10 26.47 -9.03 10.44
CA LEU A 10 25.27 -9.84 10.29
C LEU A 10 24.35 -9.15 9.28
N THR A 11 23.80 -9.92 8.36
CA THR A 11 22.68 -9.48 7.52
C THR A 11 21.38 -9.92 8.16
N TRP A 12 20.50 -8.97 8.43
CA TRP A 12 19.16 -9.19 8.92
C TRP A 12 18.15 -8.66 7.89
N LYS A 13 17.16 -9.48 7.54
CA LYS A 13 16.03 -9.11 6.70
C LYS A 13 14.79 -9.09 7.59
N PRO A 14 14.28 -7.91 7.96
CA PRO A 14 13.06 -7.80 8.76
C PRO A 14 11.86 -8.46 8.06
N VAL A 15 10.95 -8.96 8.87
CA VAL A 15 9.65 -9.50 8.44
C VAL A 15 8.53 -8.74 9.16
N LYS A 16 7.27 -8.98 8.78
CA LYS A 16 6.11 -8.27 9.34
C LYS A 16 6.05 -8.33 10.87
N GLU A 17 6.43 -9.44 11.46
CA GLU A 17 6.46 -9.65 12.91
C GLU A 17 7.50 -8.78 13.64
N ASP A 18 8.43 -8.19 12.89
CA ASP A 18 9.46 -7.28 13.43
C ASP A 18 9.01 -5.81 13.44
N ILE A 19 7.81 -5.49 12.93
CA ILE A 19 7.28 -4.11 12.94
C ILE A 19 7.24 -3.57 14.36
N GLY A 20 7.78 -2.36 14.52
CA GLY A 20 7.94 -1.71 15.81
C GLY A 20 9.41 -1.47 16.14
N THR A 21 9.69 -1.15 17.40
CA THR A 21 11.05 -0.85 17.85
C THR A 21 11.64 -2.09 18.53
N SER A 22 12.77 -2.54 18.00
CA SER A 22 13.56 -3.65 18.52
C SER A 22 14.94 -3.18 19.00
N THR A 23 15.53 -3.91 19.95
CA THR A 23 16.92 -3.70 20.36
C THR A 23 17.77 -4.85 19.85
N ILE A 24 18.80 -4.51 19.08
CA ILE A 24 19.79 -5.46 18.58
C ILE A 24 21.02 -5.38 19.46
N TYR A 25 21.47 -6.53 19.97
CA TYR A 25 22.69 -6.63 20.79
C TYR A 25 23.79 -7.32 20.01
N VAL A 26 25.02 -6.84 20.17
CA VAL A 26 26.25 -7.54 19.81
C VAL A 26 27.05 -7.83 21.07
N TYR A 27 27.50 -9.07 21.19
CA TYR A 27 28.38 -9.54 22.27
C TYR A 27 29.72 -9.92 21.67
N ILE A 28 30.80 -9.57 22.37
CA ILE A 28 32.18 -9.85 21.95
C ILE A 28 32.86 -10.62 23.07
N ARG A 29 33.64 -11.64 22.71
CA ARG A 29 34.54 -12.34 23.66
C ARG A 29 35.85 -12.69 22.97
N ASP A 30 36.94 -12.68 23.73
CA ASP A 30 38.27 -13.13 23.29
C ASP A 30 38.54 -14.60 23.64
N GLY A 31 37.75 -15.19 24.53
CA GLY A 31 37.90 -16.58 25.00
C GLY A 31 38.77 -16.73 26.24
N GLU A 32 39.30 -15.62 26.79
CA GLU A 32 40.21 -15.66 27.92
C GLU A 32 39.57 -15.14 29.21
N HIS A 33 38.70 -14.12 29.12
CA HIS A 33 38.17 -13.41 30.30
C HIS A 33 36.74 -13.88 30.66
N ALA A 34 35.86 -14.05 29.68
CA ALA A 34 34.49 -14.49 29.96
C ALA A 34 34.39 -15.97 30.27
N GLY A 35 33.68 -16.31 31.33
CA GLY A 35 33.30 -17.70 31.62
C GLY A 35 32.38 -18.35 30.57
N PRO A 36 32.09 -19.66 30.73
CA PRO A 36 31.20 -20.33 29.76
C PRO A 36 29.86 -19.62 29.62
N GLY A 37 29.50 -19.25 28.37
CA GLY A 37 28.28 -18.53 28.05
C GLY A 37 28.33 -17.01 28.26
N GLY A 38 29.42 -16.47 28.84
CA GLY A 38 29.62 -15.03 29.04
C GLY A 38 30.17 -14.28 27.82
N TYR A 39 30.29 -12.98 27.98
CA TYR A 39 30.89 -12.05 27.00
C TYR A 39 31.77 -11.03 27.72
N ASP A 40 32.76 -10.47 27.02
CA ASP A 40 33.70 -9.50 27.56
C ASP A 40 33.24 -8.06 27.29
N ALA A 41 32.53 -7.84 26.19
CA ALA A 41 31.95 -6.56 25.83
C ALA A 41 30.62 -6.73 25.13
N GLN A 42 29.77 -5.72 25.27
CA GLN A 42 28.51 -5.63 24.53
C GLN A 42 28.24 -4.22 24.02
N ALA A 43 27.50 -4.16 22.93
CA ALA A 43 26.86 -2.94 22.45
C ALA A 43 25.42 -3.24 22.04
N SER A 44 24.57 -2.23 22.04
CA SER A 44 23.20 -2.35 21.57
C SER A 44 22.82 -1.20 20.64
N LEU A 45 21.91 -1.50 19.72
CA LEU A 45 21.32 -0.55 18.79
C LEU A 45 19.81 -0.68 18.84
N SER A 46 19.11 0.43 19.04
CA SER A 46 17.66 0.51 18.83
C SER A 46 17.38 0.69 17.34
N TYR A 47 16.48 -0.14 16.79
CA TYR A 47 16.11 -0.10 15.40
C TYR A 47 14.59 -0.19 15.26
N THR A 48 14.01 0.71 14.46
CA THR A 48 12.55 0.74 14.23
C THR A 48 12.24 0.31 12.82
N ILE A 49 11.38 -0.70 12.69
CA ILE A 49 10.74 -1.11 11.44
C ILE A 49 9.38 -0.41 11.39
N ALA A 50 9.21 0.48 10.44
CA ALA A 50 7.93 1.13 10.19
C ALA A 50 7.03 0.24 9.33
N GLU A 51 5.72 0.35 9.54
CA GLU A 51 4.71 -0.25 8.67
C GLU A 51 4.71 0.46 7.31
N ALA A 52 4.55 -0.29 6.22
CA ALA A 52 4.55 0.27 4.88
C ALA A 52 3.16 0.83 4.51
N ILE A 53 3.15 1.90 3.73
CA ILE A 53 1.93 2.48 3.16
C ILE A 53 1.64 1.80 1.81
N PRO A 54 0.38 1.48 1.48
CA PRO A 54 0.02 0.93 0.18
C PRO A 54 0.46 1.80 -1.00
N ILE A 55 0.91 1.16 -2.07
CA ILE A 55 1.33 1.82 -3.30
C ILE A 55 0.39 1.40 -4.44
N ILE A 56 -0.23 2.39 -5.11
CA ILE A 56 -1.01 2.17 -6.33
C ILE A 56 -0.07 2.28 -7.53
N SER A 57 0.03 1.22 -8.33
CA SER A 57 0.82 1.22 -9.56
C SER A 57 0.00 1.59 -10.80
N SER A 58 -1.31 1.31 -10.81
CA SER A 58 -2.19 1.70 -11.91
C SER A 58 -3.67 1.74 -11.53
N LEU A 59 -4.43 2.57 -12.26
CA LEU A 59 -5.87 2.53 -12.39
C LEU A 59 -6.17 2.47 -13.89
N THR A 60 -6.68 1.33 -14.37
CA THR A 60 -6.82 1.05 -15.80
C THR A 60 -8.28 0.73 -16.13
N PRO A 61 -8.90 1.44 -17.09
CA PRO A 61 -10.20 1.06 -17.61
C PRO A 61 -10.07 -0.10 -18.62
N SER A 62 -11.08 -0.99 -18.66
CA SER A 62 -11.11 -2.13 -19.58
C SER A 62 -11.26 -1.74 -21.05
N LEU A 63 -11.82 -0.55 -21.30
CA LEU A 63 -11.94 0.05 -22.63
C LEU A 63 -11.19 1.36 -22.70
N PRO A 64 -10.45 1.64 -23.79
CA PRO A 64 -9.74 2.92 -23.93
C PRO A 64 -10.72 4.09 -24.12
N SER A 65 -10.38 5.25 -23.58
CA SER A 65 -11.09 6.51 -23.81
C SER A 65 -10.77 7.06 -25.23
N PRO A 66 -11.74 7.65 -25.95
CA PRO A 66 -13.14 7.85 -25.58
C PRO A 66 -14.05 6.65 -25.89
N GLN A 67 -15.20 6.56 -25.22
CA GLN A 67 -16.25 5.57 -25.50
C GLN A 67 -17.63 6.25 -25.57
N PRO A 68 -18.62 5.67 -26.31
CA PRO A 68 -19.99 6.15 -26.24
C PRO A 68 -20.66 5.78 -24.92
N PRO A 69 -21.73 6.49 -24.52
CA PRO A 69 -22.51 6.12 -23.34
C PRO A 69 -23.19 4.77 -23.51
N GLY A 70 -23.48 4.11 -22.39
CA GLY A 70 -24.21 2.85 -22.34
C GLY A 70 -23.33 1.59 -22.37
N LEU A 71 -22.03 1.69 -22.67
CA LEU A 71 -21.09 0.57 -22.52
C LEU A 71 -20.67 0.41 -21.05
N GLU A 72 -20.52 -0.82 -20.62
CA GLU A 72 -19.96 -1.12 -19.29
C GLU A 72 -18.43 -1.08 -19.36
N ILE A 73 -17.82 -0.31 -18.46
CA ILE A 73 -16.38 -0.10 -18.37
C ILE A 73 -15.95 -0.58 -17.00
N GLU A 74 -15.09 -1.60 -16.95
CA GLU A 74 -14.47 -2.01 -15.71
C GLU A 74 -13.28 -1.11 -15.40
N LEU A 75 -13.16 -0.69 -14.15
CA LEU A 75 -12.03 0.05 -13.60
C LEU A 75 -11.24 -0.90 -12.72
N ILE A 76 -9.98 -1.15 -13.07
CA ILE A 76 -9.12 -2.12 -12.39
C ILE A 76 -7.96 -1.35 -11.74
N CYS A 77 -7.80 -1.51 -10.44
CA CYS A 77 -6.69 -0.95 -9.68
C CYS A 77 -5.63 -2.02 -9.41
N THR A 78 -4.37 -1.71 -9.67
CA THR A 78 -3.25 -2.51 -9.20
C THR A 78 -2.57 -1.78 -8.06
N ALA A 79 -2.56 -2.38 -6.87
CA ALA A 79 -1.91 -1.84 -5.70
C ALA A 79 -1.21 -2.96 -4.91
N THR A 80 -0.18 -2.61 -4.18
CA THR A 80 0.60 -3.52 -3.34
C THR A 80 0.88 -2.87 -1.99
N ASP A 81 1.01 -3.72 -0.99
CA ASP A 81 1.49 -3.37 0.33
C ASP A 81 2.74 -4.21 0.64
N ALA A 82 3.83 -3.58 1.06
CA ALA A 82 5.10 -4.26 1.28
C ALA A 82 5.07 -5.19 2.51
N ASP A 83 4.19 -4.91 3.47
CA ASP A 83 3.99 -5.73 4.67
C ASP A 83 2.97 -6.85 4.43
N GLY A 84 2.35 -6.88 3.24
CA GLY A 84 1.35 -7.87 2.86
C GLY A 84 0.01 -7.70 3.58
N ASN A 85 -0.34 -6.47 3.97
CA ASN A 85 -1.65 -6.16 4.53
C ASN A 85 -2.74 -6.31 3.48
N GLU A 86 -3.94 -6.73 3.94
CA GLU A 86 -5.11 -6.77 3.07
C GLU A 86 -5.55 -5.35 2.70
N LEU A 87 -5.79 -5.13 1.41
CA LEU A 87 -6.19 -3.83 0.87
C LEU A 87 -7.69 -3.77 0.64
N LEU A 88 -8.29 -2.64 1.01
CA LEU A 88 -9.63 -2.27 0.60
C LEU A 88 -9.57 -1.12 -0.40
N TYR A 89 -10.48 -1.17 -1.36
CA TYR A 89 -10.57 -0.26 -2.50
C TYR A 89 -11.91 0.46 -2.49
N LYS A 90 -11.90 1.74 -2.84
CA LYS A 90 -13.10 2.55 -3.04
C LYS A 90 -12.98 3.30 -4.35
N PHE A 91 -13.93 3.09 -5.24
CA PHE A 91 -13.95 3.74 -6.54
C PHE A 91 -14.97 4.88 -6.56
N LEU A 92 -14.57 5.99 -7.18
CA LEU A 92 -15.37 7.21 -7.24
C LEU A 92 -15.38 7.76 -8.66
N HIS A 93 -16.48 8.43 -9.00
CA HIS A 93 -16.71 9.09 -10.26
C HIS A 93 -17.01 10.57 -10.04
N GLN A 94 -16.39 11.43 -10.82
CA GLN A 94 -16.69 12.86 -10.90
C GLN A 94 -17.31 13.16 -12.27
N PRO A 95 -18.61 13.52 -12.34
CA PRO A 95 -19.26 13.88 -13.59
C PRO A 95 -18.62 15.12 -14.24
N PRO A 96 -18.80 15.32 -15.55
CA PRO A 96 -18.28 16.51 -16.24
C PRO A 96 -18.76 17.82 -15.59
N GLY A 97 -17.82 18.73 -15.31
CA GLY A 97 -18.10 20.02 -14.68
C GLY A 97 -18.49 19.98 -13.20
N ALA A 98 -18.62 18.81 -12.59
CA ALA A 98 -18.94 18.69 -11.17
C ALA A 98 -17.71 18.93 -10.29
N SER A 99 -17.93 19.52 -9.10
CA SER A 99 -16.92 19.69 -8.05
C SER A 99 -16.92 18.56 -7.00
N TYR A 100 -17.84 17.61 -7.12
CA TYR A 100 -18.05 16.53 -6.16
C TYR A 100 -17.77 15.15 -6.77
N TRP A 101 -17.45 14.20 -5.91
CA TRP A 101 -17.24 12.79 -6.25
C TRP A 101 -18.44 11.96 -5.81
N LYS A 102 -18.86 11.01 -6.65
CA LYS A 102 -19.88 10.00 -6.35
C LYS A 102 -19.21 8.66 -6.10
N ASP A 103 -19.68 7.91 -5.12
CA ASP A 103 -19.24 6.55 -4.90
C ASP A 103 -19.77 5.63 -6.00
N LEU A 104 -18.86 4.82 -6.59
CA LEU A 104 -19.21 3.74 -7.49
C LEU A 104 -19.30 2.38 -6.77
N SER A 105 -18.51 2.17 -5.72
CA SER A 105 -18.41 0.85 -5.09
C SER A 105 -18.55 0.84 -3.56
N GLY A 106 -18.34 1.96 -2.85
CA GLY A 106 -18.01 1.89 -1.42
C GLY A 106 -16.66 1.19 -1.19
N TRP A 107 -16.30 0.92 0.09
CA TRP A 107 -15.10 0.15 0.45
C TRP A 107 -15.33 -1.35 0.24
N GLN A 108 -14.42 -2.01 -0.47
CA GLN A 108 -14.49 -3.43 -0.83
C GLN A 108 -13.10 -4.04 -1.00
N SER A 109 -13.00 -5.37 -0.87
CA SER A 109 -11.75 -6.11 -1.09
C SER A 109 -11.43 -6.35 -2.58
N ARG A 110 -12.43 -6.23 -3.46
CA ARG A 110 -12.22 -6.35 -4.90
C ARG A 110 -11.48 -5.13 -5.41
N ASN A 111 -10.43 -5.35 -6.17
CA ASN A 111 -9.61 -4.30 -6.79
C ASN A 111 -10.18 -3.76 -8.11
N TRP A 112 -11.45 -3.99 -8.39
CA TRP A 112 -12.15 -3.51 -9.58
C TRP A 112 -13.62 -3.17 -9.28
N THR A 113 -14.20 -2.34 -10.15
CA THR A 113 -15.63 -2.03 -10.18
C THR A 113 -16.09 -1.76 -11.60
N SER A 114 -17.39 -1.93 -11.87
CA SER A 114 -18.00 -1.55 -13.15
C SER A 114 -18.58 -0.15 -13.08
N TRP A 115 -18.42 0.62 -14.15
CA TRP A 115 -19.07 1.89 -14.40
C TRP A 115 -19.79 1.85 -15.76
N LYS A 116 -21.07 2.18 -15.78
CA LYS A 116 -21.86 2.27 -17.00
C LYS A 116 -22.30 3.73 -17.20
N PRO A 117 -21.55 4.52 -17.98
CA PRO A 117 -21.89 5.91 -18.23
C PRO A 117 -23.20 6.08 -19.02
N THR A 118 -23.88 7.16 -18.76
CA THR A 118 -25.11 7.59 -19.43
C THR A 118 -24.84 8.81 -20.32
N LEU A 119 -25.85 9.28 -21.05
CA LEU A 119 -25.76 10.56 -21.80
C LEU A 119 -25.43 11.75 -20.89
N ALA A 120 -25.83 11.72 -19.62
CA ALA A 120 -25.51 12.79 -18.66
C ALA A 120 -24.01 12.84 -18.30
N ASP A 121 -23.25 11.77 -18.59
CA ASP A 121 -21.81 11.69 -18.37
C ASP A 121 -21.00 12.09 -19.61
N SER A 122 -21.66 12.60 -20.67
CA SER A 122 -20.98 13.07 -21.88
C SER A 122 -20.01 14.20 -21.58
N GLY A 123 -18.75 14.05 -22.03
CA GLY A 123 -17.63 14.94 -21.73
C GLY A 123 -16.54 14.25 -20.93
N THR A 124 -15.67 15.04 -20.31
CA THR A 124 -14.54 14.54 -19.52
C THR A 124 -14.98 14.26 -18.08
N ASN A 125 -14.82 13.02 -17.67
CA ASN A 125 -15.12 12.49 -16.34
C ASN A 125 -13.83 12.26 -15.56
N GLY A 126 -13.86 12.44 -14.25
CA GLY A 126 -12.82 11.96 -13.33
C GLY A 126 -13.17 10.58 -12.80
N LEU A 127 -12.23 9.66 -12.84
CA LEU A 127 -12.33 8.34 -12.23
C LEU A 127 -11.22 8.18 -11.21
N LYS A 128 -11.57 7.86 -9.98
CA LYS A 128 -10.63 7.81 -8.85
C LYS A 128 -10.74 6.49 -8.12
N VAL A 129 -9.62 5.99 -7.62
CA VAL A 129 -9.57 4.94 -6.63
C VAL A 129 -8.86 5.44 -5.37
N GLN A 130 -9.37 5.04 -4.23
CA GLN A 130 -8.76 5.19 -2.91
C GLN A 130 -8.48 3.81 -2.35
N VAL A 131 -7.35 3.66 -1.67
CA VAL A 131 -6.91 2.39 -1.09
C VAL A 131 -6.56 2.60 0.38
N ILE A 132 -6.95 1.63 1.22
CA ILE A 132 -6.55 1.57 2.64
C ILE A 132 -6.06 0.16 2.97
N ASP A 133 -5.12 0.08 3.91
CA ASP A 133 -4.62 -1.15 4.54
C ASP A 133 -5.21 -1.37 5.95
N GLY A 134 -5.98 -0.41 6.47
CA GLY A 134 -6.54 -0.42 7.81
C GLY A 134 -5.55 -0.11 8.92
N LYS A 135 -4.35 0.39 8.60
CA LYS A 135 -3.26 0.67 9.55
C LYS A 135 -2.91 2.15 9.67
N HIS A 136 -2.97 2.91 8.57
CA HIS A 136 -2.49 4.28 8.52
C HIS A 136 -3.61 5.31 8.44
N ALA A 137 -4.66 5.06 7.64
CA ALA A 137 -5.71 6.03 7.42
C ALA A 137 -6.53 6.29 8.69
N GLU A 138 -6.74 7.56 9.01
CA GLU A 138 -7.73 7.98 10.00
C GLU A 138 -9.15 7.67 9.51
N LYS A 139 -10.12 7.67 10.43
CA LYS A 139 -11.52 7.39 10.13
C LYS A 139 -12.04 8.28 8.98
N GLY A 140 -12.42 7.64 7.88
CA GLY A 140 -12.93 8.31 6.68
C GLY A 140 -11.85 8.78 5.69
N GLY A 141 -10.56 8.57 6.01
CA GLY A 141 -9.42 8.84 5.13
C GLY A 141 -9.07 7.67 4.20
N TYR A 142 -7.92 7.79 3.56
CA TYR A 142 -7.31 6.77 2.71
C TYR A 142 -5.79 6.88 2.79
N ASP A 143 -5.09 5.77 2.48
CA ASP A 143 -3.64 5.69 2.52
C ASP A 143 -3.01 6.05 1.17
N ALA A 144 -3.66 5.66 0.08
CA ALA A 144 -3.24 5.98 -1.27
C ALA A 144 -4.43 6.31 -2.17
N THR A 145 -4.20 7.15 -3.19
CA THR A 145 -5.22 7.51 -4.18
C THR A 145 -4.59 7.80 -5.52
N THR A 146 -5.34 7.53 -6.59
CA THR A 146 -5.00 7.99 -7.94
C THR A 146 -6.26 8.34 -8.72
N THR A 147 -6.11 9.18 -9.73
CA THR A 147 -7.20 9.68 -10.56
C THR A 147 -6.79 9.64 -12.02
N ILE A 148 -7.71 9.23 -12.89
CA ILE A 148 -7.58 9.33 -14.34
C ILE A 148 -8.72 10.15 -14.91
N SER A 149 -8.50 10.73 -16.09
CA SER A 149 -9.55 11.37 -16.89
C SER A 149 -10.07 10.39 -17.93
N TYR A 150 -11.39 10.38 -18.13
CA TYR A 150 -12.04 9.51 -19.11
C TYR A 150 -13.15 10.26 -19.86
N THR A 151 -13.12 10.22 -21.19
CA THR A 151 -14.08 10.93 -22.03
C THR A 151 -15.20 10.02 -22.51
N ILE A 152 -16.45 10.45 -22.30
CA ILE A 152 -17.63 9.88 -22.93
C ILE A 152 -18.03 10.78 -24.09
N ALA A 153 -17.95 10.23 -25.31
CA ALA A 153 -18.33 10.91 -26.54
C ALA A 153 -19.68 10.33 -27.01
N PRO A 154 -20.72 11.18 -27.21
CA PRO A 154 -22.03 10.75 -27.69
C PRO A 154 -21.98 10.29 -29.16
#